data_7bab16327ce7adc3f9538904939c4e72
#
_entry.id   7bab16327ce7adc3f9538904939c4e72
#
_cell.length_a   1.000
_cell.length_b   1.000
_cell.length_c   1.000
_cell.angle_alpha   90.00
_cell.angle_beta   90.00
_cell.angle_gamma   90.00
#
_symmetry.space_group_name_H-M   'P 1'
#
loop_
_entity.id
_entity.type
_entity.pdbx_description
1 polymer ?
#
loop_
_entity_poly.entity_id
_entity_poly.type
_entity_poly.pdbx_seq_one_letter_code
_entity_poly.pdbx_strand_id
1 'polypeptide(L)' 'MATTIIYTVSSCPACAKLREDWTKEGRKFEERQVDKRQPWLSEALKYGDMVPIVVYENGRVEIGYKNMIG' A
#
# COMPACT_ATOMS: atom_id res chain seq x y z
N MET A 1 -7.26 -1.12 -17.66
CA MET A 1 -7.43 0.07 -16.82
C MET A 1 -6.47 0.00 -15.63
N ALA A 2 -5.95 1.14 -15.23
CA ALA A 2 -5.04 1.18 -14.08
C ALA A 2 -5.83 0.90 -12.80
N THR A 3 -5.17 0.28 -11.84
CA THR A 3 -5.75 -0.04 -10.54
C THR A 3 -4.89 0.61 -9.47
N THR A 4 -5.51 1.08 -8.39
CA THR A 4 -4.77 1.58 -7.25
C THR A 4 -3.97 0.42 -6.63
N ILE A 5 -2.69 0.66 -6.37
CA ILE A 5 -1.79 -0.33 -5.80
C ILE A 5 -1.38 0.12 -4.40
N ILE A 6 -1.43 -0.79 -3.45
CA ILE A 6 -0.92 -0.52 -2.11
C ILE A 6 0.25 -1.45 -1.81
N TYR A 7 1.35 -0.87 -1.35
CA TYR A 7 2.53 -1.63 -0.93
C TYR A 7 2.49 -1.75 0.58
N THR A 8 2.52 -2.99 1.07
CA THR A 8 2.36 -3.28 2.49
C THR A 8 3.42 -4.28 2.96
N VAL A 9 3.48 -4.48 4.27
CA VAL A 9 4.20 -5.63 4.83
C VAL A 9 3.24 -6.41 5.71
N SER A 10 3.52 -7.70 5.91
CA SER A 10 2.56 -8.58 6.60
C SER A 10 2.36 -8.23 8.08
N SER A 11 3.33 -7.59 8.72
CA SER A 11 3.25 -7.25 10.14
C SER A 11 2.88 -5.79 10.41
N CYS A 12 2.41 -5.07 9.41
CA CYS A 12 2.14 -3.63 9.51
C CYS A 12 0.71 -3.37 9.98
N PRO A 13 0.51 -2.79 11.18
CA PRO A 13 -0.85 -2.49 11.66
C PRO A 13 -1.57 -1.46 10.79
N ALA A 14 -0.85 -0.44 10.32
CA ALA A 14 -1.45 0.57 9.45
C ALA A 14 -1.89 -0.03 8.12
N CYS A 15 -1.11 -0.96 7.59
CA CYS A 15 -1.46 -1.67 6.35
C CYS A 15 -2.72 -2.51 6.54
N ALA A 16 -2.82 -3.20 7.67
CA ALA A 16 -3.99 -4.01 7.98
C ALA A 16 -5.24 -3.14 8.09
N LYS A 17 -5.13 -1.99 8.73
CA LYS A 17 -6.25 -1.07 8.88
C LYS A 17 -6.70 -0.52 7.53
N LEU A 18 -5.76 -0.13 6.70
CA LEU A 18 -6.04 0.37 5.36
C LEU A 18 -6.78 -0.69 4.53
N ARG A 19 -6.27 -1.91 4.54
CA ARG A 19 -6.87 -3.02 3.82
C ARG A 19 -8.30 -3.28 4.29
N GLU A 20 -8.50 -3.31 5.60
CA GLU A 20 -9.80 -3.55 6.20
C GLU A 20 -10.81 -2.46 5.81
N ASP A 21 -10.42 -1.20 5.96
CA ASP A 21 -11.31 -0.07 5.67
C ASP A 21 -11.69 -0.05 4.19
N TRP A 22 -10.72 -0.23 3.30
CA TRP A 22 -10.98 -0.18 1.87
C TRP A 22 -11.84 -1.37 1.41
N THR A 23 -11.66 -2.52 2.04
CA THR A 23 -12.49 -3.69 1.74
C THR A 23 -13.94 -3.42 2.15
N LYS A 24 -14.16 -2.80 3.32
CA LYS A 24 -15.50 -2.45 3.77
C LYS A 24 -16.16 -1.40 2.88
N GLU A 25 -15.37 -0.49 2.31
CA GLU A 25 -15.87 0.56 1.43
C GLU A 25 -16.11 0.06 0.01
N GLY A 26 -15.73 -1.18 -0.29
CA GLY A 26 -15.87 -1.72 -1.62
C GLY A 26 -14.87 -1.18 -2.63
N ARG A 27 -13.77 -0.58 -2.17
CA ARG A 27 -12.73 -0.07 -3.06
C ARG A 27 -11.94 -1.21 -3.68
N LYS A 28 -11.60 -1.04 -4.94
CA LYS A 28 -10.76 -2.02 -5.63
C LYS A 28 -9.31 -1.56 -5.55
N PHE A 29 -8.44 -2.48 -5.18
CA PHE A 29 -7.01 -2.21 -5.08
C PHE A 29 -6.24 -3.51 -5.25
N GLU A 30 -4.96 -3.36 -5.59
CA GLU A 30 -4.03 -4.48 -5.63
C GLU A 30 -3.06 -4.32 -4.47
N GLU A 31 -3.02 -5.30 -3.57
CA GLU A 31 -2.10 -5.28 -2.45
C GLU A 31 -0.82 -6.03 -2.82
N ARG A 32 0.33 -5.39 -2.63
CA ARG A 32 1.63 -5.99 -2.86
C ARG A 32 2.40 -5.99 -1.56
N GLN A 33 2.52 -7.16 -0.94
CA GLN A 33 3.27 -7.32 0.30
C GLN A 33 4.75 -7.41 -0.04
N VAL A 34 5.48 -6.33 0.20
CA VAL A 34 6.87 -6.18 -0.25
C VAL A 34 7.82 -7.12 0.49
N ASP A 35 7.41 -7.64 1.63
CA ASP A 35 8.20 -8.64 2.36
C ASP A 35 8.06 -10.05 1.76
N LYS A 36 7.16 -10.23 0.80
CA LYS A 36 6.93 -11.51 0.15
C LYS A 36 7.67 -11.63 -1.17
N ARG A 37 7.91 -10.51 -1.86
CA ARG A 37 8.54 -10.53 -3.18
C ARG A 37 9.52 -9.38 -3.31
N GLN A 38 10.77 -9.70 -3.65
CA GLN A 38 11.83 -8.72 -3.81
C GLN A 38 11.54 -7.66 -4.89
N PRO A 39 10.96 -7.99 -6.06
CA PRO A 39 10.63 -6.96 -7.04
C PRO A 39 9.66 -5.92 -6.51
N TRP A 40 8.73 -6.31 -5.66
CA TRP A 40 7.77 -5.38 -5.06
C TRP A 40 8.46 -4.44 -4.10
N LEU A 41 9.44 -4.92 -3.35
CA LEU A 41 10.21 -4.08 -2.45
C LEU A 41 10.97 -3.01 -3.25
N SER A 42 11.61 -3.41 -4.35
CA SER A 42 12.31 -2.46 -5.20
C SER A 42 11.38 -1.40 -5.77
N GLU A 43 10.18 -1.79 -6.19
CA GLU A 43 9.19 -0.84 -6.68
C GLU A 43 8.76 0.14 -5.59
N ALA A 44 8.50 -0.38 -4.40
CA ALA A 44 8.05 0.45 -3.28
C ALA A 44 9.10 1.48 -2.89
N LEU A 45 10.37 1.10 -2.90
CA LEU A 45 11.47 1.99 -2.52
C LEU A 45 11.60 3.18 -3.45
N LYS A 46 11.07 3.10 -4.67
CA LYS A 46 11.05 4.24 -5.58
C LYS A 46 10.10 5.34 -5.09
N TYR A 47 9.13 4.99 -4.29
CA TYR A 47 8.14 5.95 -3.78
C TYR A 47 8.48 6.39 -2.36
N GLY A 48 9.09 5.52 -1.56
CA GLY A 48 9.45 5.83 -0.19
C GLY A 48 9.94 4.58 0.53
N ASP A 49 10.38 4.74 1.76
CA ASP A 49 10.94 3.66 2.57
C ASP A 49 10.01 3.25 3.72
N MET A 50 8.80 3.74 3.75
CA MET A 50 7.82 3.46 4.80
C MET A 50 6.54 2.92 4.18
N VAL A 51 5.82 2.09 4.93
CA VAL A 51 4.57 1.50 4.48
C VAL A 51 3.43 1.94 5.40
N PRO A 52 2.19 1.92 4.94
CA PRO A 52 1.75 1.57 3.60
C PRO A 52 2.03 2.69 2.59
N ILE A 53 2.28 2.29 1.35
CA ILE A 53 2.43 3.24 0.24
C ILE A 53 1.25 3.00 -0.70
N VAL A 54 0.50 4.04 -0.98
CA VAL A 54 -0.66 3.97 -1.88
C VAL A 54 -0.31 4.70 -3.17
N VAL A 55 -0.37 3.98 -4.28
CA VAL A 55 -0.14 4.57 -5.60
C VAL A 55 -1.48 4.53 -6.33
N TYR A 56 -2.11 5.70 -6.46
CA TYR A 56 -3.41 5.80 -7.11
C TYR A 56 -3.25 5.68 -8.63
N GLU A 57 -4.34 5.28 -9.27
CA GLU A 57 -4.33 5.07 -10.72
C GLU A 57 -4.04 6.34 -11.52
N ASN A 58 -4.21 7.52 -10.92
CA ASN A 58 -3.88 8.79 -11.55
C ASN A 58 -2.42 9.22 -11.34
N GLY A 59 -1.62 8.36 -10.66
CA GLY A 59 -0.22 8.64 -10.39
C GLY A 59 0.06 9.30 -9.05
N ARG A 60 -0.97 9.65 -8.29
CA ARG A 60 -0.79 10.22 -6.96
C ARG A 60 -0.24 9.17 -6.00
N VAL A 61 0.66 9.56 -5.11
CA VAL A 61 1.27 8.67 -4.12
C VAL A 61 1.01 9.22 -2.73
N GLU A 62 0.59 8.35 -1.82
CA GLU A 62 0.44 8.68 -0.41
C GLU A 62 1.19 7.66 0.43
N ILE A 63 1.83 8.12 1.49
CA ILE A 63 2.60 7.27 2.40
C ILE A 63 1.99 7.37 3.80
N GLY A 64 1.75 6.21 4.42
CA GLY A 64 1.09 6.14 5.70
C GLY A 64 -0.42 6.09 5.58
N TYR A 65 -1.10 5.86 6.69
CA TYR A 65 -2.55 5.80 6.71
C TYR A 65 -3.06 6.34 8.05
N LYS A 66 -3.85 7.41 7.97
CA LYS A 66 -4.45 8.05 9.16
C LYS A 66 -3.39 8.34 10.23
N ASN A 67 -2.27 8.91 9.81
CA ASN A 67 -1.12 9.23 10.66
C ASN A 67 -0.45 8.01 11.29
N MET A 68 -0.74 6.82 10.77
CA MET A 68 -0.06 5.59 11.19
C MET A 68 0.97 5.20 10.15
N ILE A 69 2.13 4.74 10.63
CA ILE A 69 3.19 4.24 9.77
C ILE A 69 3.61 2.88 10.31
N GLY A 70 3.67 1.90 9.42
CA GLY A 70 3.99 0.54 9.78
C GLY A 70 5.46 0.23 9.97
#